data_5fbb98a4854cc29729b5f0096767da3b
#
_entry.id   5fbb98a4854cc29729b5f0096767da3b
#
_cell.length_a   1.000
_cell.length_b   1.000
_cell.length_c   1.000
_cell.angle_alpha   90.00
_cell.angle_beta   90.00
_cell.angle_gamma   90.00
#
_symmetry.space_group_name_H-M   'P 1'
#
loop_
_entity.id
_entity.type
_entity.pdbx_description
1 polymer ?
#
loop_
_entity_poly.entity_id
_entity_poly.type
_entity_poly.pdbx_seq_one_letter_code
_entity_poly.pdbx_strand_id
1 'polypeptide(L)'
;VPWIPRSRLVAATQSIGKETESTGQDLAYQISTEINRILDETDPSLPIILMAHYSITGALFSEFQMAALGQEVLLPEGVMKDRRISYTALGHIHKFQDLNAGNQPPVVYPGSIERVNFGECNDKKGFVIAQIDNRHSSYTFRELEGRNFFSNEITIQNAETFQQEALAALPEADQIPDAMIRLIIHYPREWENFLDERELRKAAESALAFHLVLRPISSPRIRLSEDAAVSSLSHLELLERYCESNKYDKNALPGLLNLAKQIFNDVDMGISEGSET
;
A
#
# COMPACT_ATOMS: atom_id res chain seq x y z
N VAL A 1 12.61 6.93 25.61
CA VAL A 1 13.16 7.57 24.40
C VAL A 1 11.99 7.99 23.53
N PRO A 2 11.61 9.28 23.52
CA PRO A 2 10.51 9.78 22.70
C PRO A 2 10.90 9.77 21.22
N TRP A 3 9.90 9.67 20.35
CA TRP A 3 10.12 9.88 18.92
C TRP A 3 10.49 11.33 18.64
N ILE A 4 11.60 11.53 17.94
CA ILE A 4 12.09 12.86 17.55
C ILE A 4 12.13 12.91 16.03
N PRO A 5 11.46 13.89 15.37
CA PRO A 5 11.53 14.05 13.93
C PRO A 5 12.98 14.18 13.46
N ARG A 6 13.31 13.48 12.36
CA ARG A 6 14.65 13.51 11.79
C ARG A 6 15.18 14.93 11.56
N SER A 7 14.30 15.85 11.10
CA SER A 7 14.65 17.26 10.91
C SER A 7 15.18 17.95 12.17
N ARG A 8 14.61 17.64 13.34
CA ARG A 8 15.11 18.17 14.62
C ARG A 8 16.43 17.54 15.06
N LEU A 9 16.59 16.24 14.84
CA LEU A 9 17.82 15.53 15.14
C LEU A 9 18.99 16.08 14.28
N VAL A 10 18.77 16.23 12.97
CA VAL A 10 19.77 16.81 12.05
C VAL A 10 20.16 18.23 12.45
N ALA A 11 19.18 19.07 12.81
CA ALA A 11 19.46 20.43 13.27
C ALA A 11 20.31 20.47 14.57
N ALA A 12 20.05 19.54 15.50
CA ALA A 12 20.79 19.45 16.77
C ALA A 12 22.22 18.93 16.58
N THR A 13 22.48 18.09 15.57
CA THR A 13 23.80 17.47 15.34
C THR A 13 24.70 18.26 14.40
N GLN A 14 24.27 19.41 13.85
CA GLN A 14 25.01 20.24 12.88
C GLN A 14 25.54 19.46 11.65
N SER A 15 24.98 18.32 11.34
CA SER A 15 25.39 17.48 10.21
C SER A 15 24.79 18.00 8.88
N ILE A 16 25.03 19.30 8.60
CA ILE A 16 24.65 19.93 7.34
C ILE A 16 25.57 19.39 6.23
N GLY A 17 25.03 18.68 5.23
CA GLY A 17 25.75 18.27 4.03
C GLY A 17 26.10 16.78 3.91
N LYS A 18 25.70 15.92 4.85
CA LYS A 18 25.82 14.45 4.70
C LYS A 18 24.65 13.88 3.93
N GLU A 19 24.91 12.80 3.18
CA GLU A 19 23.86 12.04 2.47
C GLU A 19 22.80 11.51 3.45
N THR A 20 21.56 11.37 2.97
CA THR A 20 20.40 11.05 3.80
C THR A 20 20.54 9.76 4.60
N GLU A 21 21.24 8.77 4.04
CA GLU A 21 21.43 7.44 4.65
C GLU A 21 22.45 7.45 5.78
N SER A 22 23.60 8.11 5.57
CA SER A 22 24.64 8.27 6.59
C SER A 22 24.12 9.02 7.81
N THR A 23 23.27 10.03 7.61
CA THR A 23 22.67 10.79 8.72
C THR A 23 21.74 9.92 9.59
N GLY A 24 20.98 8.97 8.99
CA GLY A 24 20.13 8.04 9.74
C GLY A 24 20.94 7.10 10.64
N GLN A 25 22.04 6.55 10.14
CA GLN A 25 22.97 5.70 10.90
C GLN A 25 23.69 6.45 12.02
N ASP A 26 24.16 7.68 11.75
CA ASP A 26 24.78 8.53 12.76
C ASP A 26 23.82 8.81 13.92
N LEU A 27 22.55 9.09 13.62
CA LEU A 27 21.52 9.33 14.63
C LEU A 27 21.19 8.07 15.44
N ALA A 28 21.06 6.93 14.79
CA ALA A 28 20.86 5.64 15.46
C ALA A 28 22.02 5.32 16.42
N TYR A 29 23.26 5.60 16.01
CA TYR A 29 24.44 5.43 16.84
C TYR A 29 24.40 6.36 18.06
N GLN A 30 24.09 7.64 17.90
CA GLN A 30 24.01 8.61 19.00
C GLN A 30 22.92 8.21 20.00
N ILE A 31 21.73 7.84 19.56
CA ILE A 31 20.64 7.38 20.42
C ILE A 31 21.06 6.12 21.18
N SER A 32 21.69 5.16 20.50
CA SER A 32 22.19 3.93 21.12
C SER A 32 23.25 4.19 22.19
N THR A 33 24.16 5.12 21.91
CA THR A 33 25.22 5.53 22.85
C THR A 33 24.62 6.19 24.10
N GLU A 34 23.61 7.04 23.93
CA GLU A 34 22.95 7.69 25.07
C GLU A 34 22.14 6.70 25.91
N ILE A 35 21.44 5.73 25.27
CA ILE A 35 20.77 4.65 26.01
C ILE A 35 21.81 3.88 26.85
N ASN A 36 22.94 3.47 26.27
CA ASN A 36 23.98 2.74 27.00
C ASN A 36 24.54 3.56 28.16
N ARG A 37 24.81 4.86 27.97
CA ARG A 37 25.26 5.75 29.04
C ARG A 37 24.27 5.77 30.22
N ILE A 38 22.96 5.90 29.92
CA ILE A 38 21.93 5.89 30.96
C ILE A 38 21.87 4.53 31.68
N LEU A 39 21.99 3.42 30.94
CA LEU A 39 22.01 2.07 31.53
C LEU A 39 23.25 1.89 32.44
N ASP A 40 24.42 2.43 32.09
CA ASP A 40 25.64 2.37 32.91
C ASP A 40 25.52 3.18 34.23
N GLU A 41 24.74 4.25 34.22
CA GLU A 41 24.50 5.11 35.38
C GLU A 41 23.34 4.65 36.28
N THR A 42 22.53 3.69 35.81
CA THR A 42 21.37 3.20 36.56
C THR A 42 21.76 2.12 37.57
N ASP A 43 21.14 2.15 38.75
CA ASP A 43 21.35 1.14 39.79
C ASP A 43 20.97 -0.25 39.29
N PRO A 44 21.90 -1.22 39.19
CA PRO A 44 21.62 -2.55 38.66
C PRO A 44 20.75 -3.42 39.58
N SER A 45 20.46 -2.97 40.80
CA SER A 45 19.56 -3.68 41.73
C SER A 45 18.09 -3.42 41.42
N LEU A 46 17.79 -2.39 40.62
CA LEU A 46 16.43 -2.01 40.25
C LEU A 46 16.02 -2.61 38.89
N PRO A 47 14.74 -2.97 38.71
CA PRO A 47 14.24 -3.35 37.39
C PRO A 47 14.22 -2.14 36.46
N ILE A 48 14.81 -2.30 35.28
CA ILE A 48 14.90 -1.24 34.27
C ILE A 48 13.87 -1.51 33.17
N ILE A 49 13.00 -0.56 32.90
CA ILE A 49 12.06 -0.57 31.78
C ILE A 49 12.53 0.46 30.75
N LEU A 50 12.91 -0.02 29.56
CA LEU A 50 13.21 0.87 28.43
C LEU A 50 11.91 1.12 27.64
N MET A 51 11.48 2.37 27.57
CA MET A 51 10.35 2.79 26.72
C MET A 51 10.87 3.57 25.53
N ALA A 52 10.53 3.16 24.32
CA ALA A 52 10.95 3.83 23.10
C ALA A 52 9.83 3.83 22.03
N HIS A 53 9.79 4.91 21.23
CA HIS A 53 8.86 5.05 20.12
C HIS A 53 9.66 5.18 18.80
N TYR A 54 10.16 4.04 18.31
CA TYR A 54 11.05 3.95 17.14
C TYR A 54 10.84 2.65 16.36
N SER A 55 11.27 2.68 15.11
CA SER A 55 11.47 1.48 14.31
C SER A 55 12.75 0.77 14.73
N ILE A 56 12.67 -0.54 14.95
CA ILE A 56 13.82 -1.38 15.36
C ILE A 56 14.16 -2.34 14.21
N THR A 57 15.47 -2.56 13.98
CA THR A 57 15.94 -3.55 13.01
C THR A 57 15.34 -4.93 13.30
N GLY A 58 14.81 -5.60 12.29
CA GLY A 58 14.18 -6.90 12.43
C GLY A 58 12.68 -6.87 12.76
N ALA A 59 12.09 -5.70 12.99
CA ALA A 59 10.66 -5.59 13.20
C ALA A 59 9.87 -5.77 11.89
N LEU A 60 8.67 -6.36 12.00
CA LEU A 60 7.74 -6.54 10.90
C LEU A 60 6.79 -5.33 10.82
N PHE A 61 6.69 -4.75 9.64
CA PHE A 61 5.82 -3.62 9.36
C PHE A 61 4.56 -4.06 8.62
N SER A 62 3.47 -3.32 8.76
CA SER A 62 2.35 -3.43 7.84
C SER A 62 2.75 -2.89 6.46
N GLU A 63 2.06 -3.31 5.39
CA GLU A 63 2.36 -2.87 4.02
C GLU A 63 2.41 -1.35 3.87
N PHE A 64 1.54 -0.64 4.58
CA PHE A 64 1.50 0.82 4.55
C PHE A 64 2.70 1.46 5.27
N GLN A 65 3.14 0.90 6.40
CA GLN A 65 4.30 1.41 7.14
C GLN A 65 5.62 1.15 6.41
N MET A 66 5.73 0.10 5.59
CA MET A 66 6.91 -0.17 4.76
C MET A 66 7.26 0.97 3.81
N ALA A 67 6.26 1.70 3.30
CA ALA A 67 6.47 2.83 2.41
C ALA A 67 7.15 4.03 3.10
N ALA A 68 7.05 4.15 4.42
CA ALA A 68 7.63 5.24 5.22
C ALA A 68 9.07 4.97 5.68
N LEU A 69 9.56 3.72 5.60
CA LEU A 69 10.85 3.29 6.16
C LEU A 69 12.07 4.06 5.64
N GLY A 70 12.03 4.57 4.40
CA GLY A 70 13.17 5.30 3.82
C GLY A 70 13.50 6.66 4.48
N GLN A 71 12.63 7.15 5.36
CA GLN A 71 12.78 8.45 6.03
C GLN A 71 12.97 8.36 7.55
N GLU A 72 12.94 7.16 8.12
CA GLU A 72 12.97 6.94 9.56
C GLU A 72 14.36 6.56 10.08
N VAL A 73 14.58 6.84 11.37
CA VAL A 73 15.76 6.36 12.11
C VAL A 73 15.47 4.94 12.58
N LEU A 74 16.23 3.99 12.08
CA LEU A 74 16.13 2.58 12.43
C LEU A 74 17.15 2.25 13.52
N LEU A 75 16.68 1.93 14.73
CA LEU A 75 17.57 1.59 15.84
C LEU A 75 17.98 0.11 15.81
N PRO A 76 19.22 -0.22 16.19
CA PRO A 76 19.66 -1.61 16.24
C PRO A 76 18.98 -2.39 17.37
N GLU A 77 18.55 -3.62 17.07
CA GLU A 77 17.88 -4.48 18.04
C GLU A 77 18.72 -4.81 19.28
N GLY A 78 20.05 -4.86 19.14
CA GLY A 78 20.97 -5.21 20.24
C GLY A 78 20.86 -4.31 21.45
N VAL A 79 20.59 -3.02 21.24
CA VAL A 79 20.39 -2.06 22.35
C VAL A 79 19.08 -2.36 23.10
N MET A 80 18.04 -2.81 22.39
CA MET A 80 16.75 -3.16 22.98
C MET A 80 16.78 -4.46 23.76
N LYS A 81 17.74 -5.35 23.44
CA LYS A 81 17.93 -6.68 24.04
C LYS A 81 19.03 -6.70 25.11
N ASP A 82 19.48 -5.52 25.57
CA ASP A 82 20.53 -5.45 26.58
C ASP A 82 20.09 -6.12 27.89
N ARG A 83 20.97 -6.96 28.47
CA ARG A 83 20.67 -7.75 29.66
C ARG A 83 20.46 -6.95 30.94
N ARG A 84 20.83 -5.67 30.97
CA ARG A 84 20.54 -4.74 32.07
C ARG A 84 19.07 -4.32 32.10
N ILE A 85 18.37 -4.45 30.95
CA ILE A 85 16.96 -4.11 30.82
C ILE A 85 16.12 -5.29 31.28
N SER A 86 15.09 -5.03 32.07
CA SER A 86 14.12 -6.04 32.51
C SER A 86 12.96 -6.20 31.51
N TYR A 87 12.58 -5.13 30.80
CA TYR A 87 11.51 -5.12 29.79
C TYR A 87 11.68 -3.94 28.82
N THR A 88 11.55 -4.19 27.54
CA THR A 88 11.53 -3.13 26.52
C THR A 88 10.12 -2.96 25.96
N ALA A 89 9.51 -1.80 26.28
CA ALA A 89 8.20 -1.41 25.77
C ALA A 89 8.37 -0.51 24.54
N LEU A 90 7.96 -0.99 23.39
CA LEU A 90 8.09 -0.28 22.11
C LEU A 90 6.74 0.25 21.62
N GLY A 91 6.75 1.42 20.99
CA GLY A 91 5.64 1.97 20.22
C GLY A 91 6.07 2.29 18.80
N HIS A 92 5.16 2.86 17.99
CA HIS A 92 5.35 3.22 16.59
C HIS A 92 4.85 2.16 15.58
N ILE A 93 5.19 0.88 15.75
CA ILE A 93 4.75 -0.18 14.86
C ILE A 93 3.39 -0.69 15.32
N HIS A 94 2.43 -0.73 14.38
CA HIS A 94 1.03 -1.05 14.66
C HIS A 94 0.74 -2.56 14.76
N LYS A 95 1.73 -3.40 14.45
CA LYS A 95 1.62 -4.86 14.52
C LYS A 95 2.19 -5.37 15.84
N PHE A 96 1.38 -6.14 16.60
CA PHE A 96 1.87 -6.83 17.80
C PHE A 96 2.98 -7.81 17.44
N GLN A 97 4.11 -7.71 18.14
CA GLN A 97 5.25 -8.60 18.01
C GLN A 97 6.22 -8.53 19.19
N ASP A 98 6.90 -9.65 19.46
CA ASP A 98 8.06 -9.74 20.37
C ASP A 98 9.32 -9.95 19.54
N LEU A 99 10.23 -8.98 19.58
CA LEU A 99 11.49 -9.03 18.83
C LEU A 99 12.55 -9.95 19.47
N ASN A 100 12.33 -10.41 20.71
CA ASN A 100 13.24 -11.32 21.39
C ASN A 100 12.76 -12.78 21.45
N ALA A 101 11.67 -13.08 20.74
CA ALA A 101 11.12 -14.42 20.56
C ALA A 101 10.99 -15.23 21.89
N GLY A 102 10.48 -14.58 22.95
CA GLY A 102 10.27 -15.17 24.27
C GLY A 102 11.53 -15.27 25.13
N ASN A 103 12.68 -14.77 24.67
CA ASN A 103 13.88 -14.66 25.52
C ASN A 103 13.82 -13.42 26.43
N GLN A 104 14.83 -13.27 27.29
CA GLN A 104 14.95 -12.13 28.21
C GLN A 104 15.96 -11.10 27.70
N PRO A 105 15.70 -9.82 27.84
CA PRO A 105 14.39 -9.26 28.25
C PRO A 105 13.35 -9.37 27.13
N PRO A 106 12.04 -9.39 27.43
CA PRO A 106 11.02 -9.25 26.40
C PRO A 106 11.16 -7.87 25.71
N VAL A 107 11.04 -7.85 24.36
CA VAL A 107 11.15 -6.64 23.54
C VAL A 107 9.88 -6.53 22.69
N VAL A 108 8.88 -5.80 23.19
CA VAL A 108 7.52 -5.93 22.73
C VAL A 108 6.96 -4.65 22.13
N TYR A 109 6.46 -4.77 20.88
CA TYR A 109 5.49 -3.85 20.33
C TYR A 109 4.08 -4.35 20.64
N PRO A 110 3.25 -3.61 21.38
CA PRO A 110 1.86 -4.00 21.61
C PRO A 110 0.99 -3.86 20.37
N GLY A 111 1.47 -3.15 19.35
CA GLY A 111 0.67 -2.75 18.21
C GLY A 111 -0.21 -1.54 18.50
N SER A 112 -1.22 -1.31 17.68
CA SER A 112 -2.27 -0.31 17.90
C SER A 112 -3.51 -0.95 18.51
N ILE A 113 -4.28 -0.15 19.24
CA ILE A 113 -5.55 -0.59 19.87
C ILE A 113 -6.68 -0.77 18.85
N GLU A 114 -6.52 -0.16 17.66
CA GLU A 114 -7.49 -0.24 16.56
C GLU A 114 -6.74 -0.27 15.21
N ARG A 115 -7.41 -0.77 14.18
CA ARG A 115 -6.93 -0.72 12.80
C ARG A 115 -7.04 0.69 12.26
N VAL A 116 -6.00 1.21 11.63
CA VAL A 116 -5.95 2.56 11.07
C VAL A 116 -6.01 2.58 9.54
N ASN A 117 -5.79 1.44 8.91
CA ASN A 117 -5.86 1.30 7.45
C ASN A 117 -6.18 -0.15 7.03
N PHE A 118 -6.48 -0.33 5.74
CA PHE A 118 -6.82 -1.64 5.18
C PHE A 118 -5.64 -2.63 5.09
N GLY A 119 -4.41 -2.20 5.22
CA GLY A 119 -3.26 -3.09 5.32
C GLY A 119 -3.17 -3.84 6.64
N GLU A 120 -3.99 -3.44 7.62
CA GLU A 120 -4.05 -4.02 8.96
C GLU A 120 -5.29 -4.92 9.19
N CYS A 121 -6.05 -5.25 8.12
CA CYS A 121 -7.29 -6.03 8.22
C CYS A 121 -7.13 -7.31 9.05
N ASN A 122 -6.02 -8.01 8.87
CA ASN A 122 -5.73 -9.30 9.49
C ASN A 122 -4.89 -9.17 10.78
N ASP A 123 -4.53 -7.96 11.20
CA ASP A 123 -3.75 -7.76 12.41
C ASP A 123 -4.63 -7.87 13.65
N LYS A 124 -4.11 -8.58 14.66
CA LYS A 124 -4.68 -8.56 16.00
C LYS A 124 -4.38 -7.23 16.66
N LYS A 125 -5.41 -6.61 17.21
CA LYS A 125 -5.34 -5.32 17.90
C LYS A 125 -5.58 -5.50 19.38
N GLY A 126 -4.84 -4.73 20.19
CA GLY A 126 -4.93 -4.92 21.63
C GLY A 126 -3.87 -4.15 22.40
N PHE A 127 -3.63 -4.60 23.62
CA PHE A 127 -2.61 -4.04 24.50
C PHE A 127 -1.86 -5.15 25.25
N VAL A 128 -0.74 -4.78 25.84
CA VAL A 128 0.11 -5.70 26.60
C VAL A 128 0.07 -5.36 28.08
N ILE A 129 -0.10 -6.38 28.93
CA ILE A 129 0.12 -6.31 30.38
C ILE A 129 1.44 -7.00 30.67
N ALA A 130 2.44 -6.26 31.18
CA ALA A 130 3.72 -6.79 31.54
C ALA A 130 3.85 -6.95 33.07
N GLN A 131 4.43 -8.06 33.48
CA GLN A 131 4.86 -8.31 34.87
C GLN A 131 6.37 -8.18 34.90
N ILE A 132 6.87 -7.19 35.63
CA ILE A 132 8.27 -6.81 35.64
C ILE A 132 8.97 -7.42 36.84
N ASP A 133 10.05 -8.16 36.55
CA ASP A 133 10.98 -8.69 37.53
C ASP A 133 12.42 -8.39 37.02
N ASN A 134 13.38 -8.24 37.95
CA ASN A 134 14.79 -7.99 37.58
C ASN A 134 15.41 -9.09 36.73
N ARG A 135 14.94 -10.33 36.85
CA ARG A 135 15.58 -11.51 36.22
C ARG A 135 14.71 -12.19 35.17
N HIS A 136 13.39 -12.07 35.28
CA HIS A 136 12.49 -12.80 34.41
C HIS A 136 11.14 -12.07 34.30
N SER A 137 11.08 -11.07 33.44
CA SER A 137 9.86 -10.39 33.11
C SER A 137 9.01 -11.20 32.13
N SER A 138 7.69 -11.06 32.24
CA SER A 138 6.74 -11.71 31.35
C SER A 138 5.71 -10.72 30.84
N TYR A 139 4.97 -11.09 29.81
CA TYR A 139 3.88 -10.28 29.28
C TYR A 139 2.71 -11.14 28.81
N THR A 140 1.54 -10.53 28.76
CA THR A 140 0.34 -11.11 28.17
C THR A 140 -0.28 -10.10 27.21
N PHE A 141 -0.47 -10.49 25.97
CA PHE A 141 -1.25 -9.71 24.99
C PHE A 141 -2.74 -9.88 25.27
N ARG A 142 -3.46 -8.78 25.37
CA ARG A 142 -4.91 -8.73 25.50
C ARG A 142 -5.50 -8.21 24.20
N GLU A 143 -6.08 -9.12 23.43
CA GLU A 143 -6.78 -8.78 22.20
C GLU A 143 -8.06 -8.01 22.50
N LEU A 144 -8.32 -6.97 21.75
CA LEU A 144 -9.53 -6.16 21.80
C LEU A 144 -10.41 -6.48 20.60
N GLU A 145 -11.71 -6.53 20.84
CA GLU A 145 -12.69 -6.54 19.77
C GLU A 145 -12.71 -5.14 19.14
N GLY A 146 -12.09 -5.04 17.96
CA GLY A 146 -12.05 -3.81 17.19
C GLY A 146 -13.07 -3.84 16.04
N ARG A 147 -13.17 -2.74 15.32
CA ARG A 147 -14.01 -2.65 14.13
C ARG A 147 -13.54 -3.62 13.05
N ASN A 148 -14.50 -4.22 12.34
CA ASN A 148 -14.21 -5.08 11.21
C ASN A 148 -13.70 -4.27 10.02
N PHE A 149 -12.58 -4.71 9.44
CA PHE A 149 -12.03 -4.20 8.20
C PHE A 149 -12.02 -5.34 7.18
N PHE A 150 -12.63 -5.11 6.03
CA PHE A 150 -12.61 -6.04 4.91
C PHE A 150 -11.94 -5.39 3.70
N SER A 151 -10.97 -6.05 3.13
CA SER A 151 -10.34 -5.62 1.89
C SER A 151 -10.30 -6.79 0.93
N ASN A 152 -11.06 -6.69 -0.14
CA ASN A 152 -11.08 -7.70 -1.18
C ASN A 152 -10.65 -7.07 -2.51
N GLU A 153 -9.87 -7.83 -3.29
CA GLU A 153 -9.40 -7.46 -4.61
C GLU A 153 -9.71 -8.59 -5.57
N ILE A 154 -10.52 -8.30 -6.59
CA ILE A 154 -11.00 -9.28 -7.55
C ILE A 154 -10.70 -8.84 -8.98
N THR A 155 -10.58 -9.83 -9.87
CA THR A 155 -10.51 -9.61 -11.32
C THR A 155 -11.69 -10.30 -11.98
N ILE A 156 -12.51 -9.53 -12.67
CA ILE A 156 -13.71 -10.02 -13.33
C ILE A 156 -13.32 -10.90 -14.52
N GLN A 157 -13.92 -12.08 -14.59
CA GLN A 157 -13.61 -13.09 -15.60
C GLN A 157 -14.59 -13.06 -16.78
N ASN A 158 -15.84 -12.58 -16.57
CA ASN A 158 -16.87 -12.53 -17.60
C ASN A 158 -17.75 -11.28 -17.42
N ALA A 159 -18.05 -10.59 -18.54
CA ALA A 159 -18.91 -9.42 -18.54
C ALA A 159 -20.33 -9.71 -18.02
N GLU A 160 -20.89 -10.87 -18.37
CA GLU A 160 -22.26 -11.25 -18.00
C GLU A 160 -22.43 -11.53 -16.50
N THR A 161 -21.34 -11.95 -15.81
CA THR A 161 -21.33 -12.25 -14.38
C THR A 161 -20.75 -11.12 -13.54
N PHE A 162 -20.35 -10.00 -14.15
CA PHE A 162 -19.66 -8.88 -13.48
C PHE A 162 -20.39 -8.43 -12.22
N GLN A 163 -21.68 -8.09 -12.33
CA GLN A 163 -22.46 -7.62 -11.19
C GLN A 163 -22.55 -8.68 -10.08
N GLN A 164 -22.74 -9.92 -10.44
CA GLN A 164 -22.84 -11.04 -9.49
C GLN A 164 -21.51 -11.29 -8.79
N GLU A 165 -20.39 -11.30 -9.52
CA GLU A 165 -19.04 -11.47 -8.96
C GLU A 165 -18.70 -10.32 -8.00
N ALA A 166 -19.05 -9.08 -8.35
CA ALA A 166 -18.83 -7.92 -7.53
C ALA A 166 -19.63 -7.95 -6.22
N LEU A 167 -20.90 -8.36 -6.28
CA LEU A 167 -21.75 -8.52 -5.07
C LEU A 167 -21.26 -9.68 -4.20
N ALA A 168 -20.85 -10.79 -4.78
CA ALA A 168 -20.31 -11.95 -4.06
C ALA A 168 -18.95 -11.66 -3.39
N ALA A 169 -18.26 -10.60 -3.82
CA ALA A 169 -17.00 -10.16 -3.22
C ALA A 169 -17.19 -9.27 -1.98
N LEU A 170 -18.41 -8.86 -1.65
CA LEU A 170 -18.71 -8.21 -0.38
C LEU A 170 -18.68 -9.23 0.78
N PRO A 171 -18.44 -8.78 2.03
CA PRO A 171 -18.61 -9.62 3.21
C PRO A 171 -20.04 -10.16 3.35
N GLU A 172 -20.21 -11.20 4.16
CA GLU A 172 -21.53 -11.70 4.52
C GLU A 172 -22.38 -10.59 5.16
N ALA A 173 -23.70 -10.63 4.96
CA ALA A 173 -24.60 -9.56 5.34
C ALA A 173 -24.57 -9.19 6.84
N ASP A 174 -24.29 -10.15 7.71
CA ASP A 174 -24.14 -9.96 9.16
C ASP A 174 -22.81 -9.32 9.58
N GLN A 175 -21.82 -9.30 8.67
CA GLN A 175 -20.49 -8.71 8.90
C GLN A 175 -20.38 -7.27 8.36
N ILE A 176 -21.36 -6.81 7.58
CA ILE A 176 -21.34 -5.47 6.98
C ILE A 176 -21.61 -4.34 8.00
N PRO A 177 -22.55 -4.48 8.97
CA PRO A 177 -22.86 -3.38 9.88
C PRO A 177 -21.62 -2.83 10.59
N ASP A 178 -21.47 -1.49 10.55
CA ASP A 178 -20.35 -0.74 11.15
C ASP A 178 -18.95 -1.12 10.67
N ALA A 179 -18.83 -1.95 9.64
CA ALA A 179 -17.55 -2.36 9.06
C ALA A 179 -16.94 -1.27 8.17
N MET A 180 -15.62 -1.31 8.02
CA MET A 180 -14.86 -0.61 6.99
C MET A 180 -14.63 -1.57 5.83
N ILE A 181 -15.18 -1.29 4.65
CA ILE A 181 -15.13 -2.20 3.50
C ILE A 181 -14.39 -1.51 2.35
N ARG A 182 -13.41 -2.20 1.76
CA ARG A 182 -12.75 -1.84 0.51
C ARG A 182 -12.90 -2.97 -0.48
N LEU A 183 -13.47 -2.66 -1.65
CA LEU A 183 -13.57 -3.58 -2.78
C LEU A 183 -12.82 -2.99 -3.96
N ILE A 184 -11.79 -3.68 -4.43
CA ILE A 184 -11.00 -3.32 -5.61
C ILE A 184 -11.38 -4.28 -6.73
N ILE A 185 -11.83 -3.72 -7.87
CA ILE A 185 -12.30 -4.53 -9.00
C ILE A 185 -11.45 -4.21 -10.23
N HIS A 186 -10.74 -5.22 -10.74
CA HIS A 186 -10.06 -5.17 -12.03
C HIS A 186 -10.96 -5.75 -13.10
N TYR A 187 -11.13 -5.03 -14.21
CA TYR A 187 -12.00 -5.45 -15.30
C TYR A 187 -11.56 -4.84 -16.63
N PRO A 188 -11.80 -5.48 -17.80
CA PRO A 188 -11.63 -4.87 -19.11
C PRO A 188 -12.48 -3.61 -19.23
N ARG A 189 -11.90 -2.51 -19.72
CA ARG A 189 -12.55 -1.19 -19.77
C ARG A 189 -13.89 -1.19 -20.51
N GLU A 190 -14.03 -2.04 -21.52
CA GLU A 190 -15.26 -2.23 -22.30
C GLU A 190 -16.43 -2.81 -21.51
N TRP A 191 -16.17 -3.34 -20.30
CA TRP A 191 -17.20 -3.94 -19.44
C TRP A 191 -17.76 -2.97 -18.39
N GLU A 192 -17.33 -1.71 -18.36
CA GLU A 192 -17.73 -0.72 -17.36
C GLU A 192 -19.27 -0.59 -17.22
N ASN A 193 -19.99 -0.71 -18.33
CA ASN A 193 -21.46 -0.60 -18.35
C ASN A 193 -22.21 -1.82 -17.77
N PHE A 194 -21.52 -2.92 -17.46
CA PHE A 194 -22.13 -4.11 -16.86
C PHE A 194 -22.17 -4.03 -15.32
N LEU A 195 -21.58 -2.99 -14.71
CA LEU A 195 -21.59 -2.77 -13.28
C LEU A 195 -22.58 -1.68 -12.89
N ASP A 196 -23.52 -2.02 -12.01
CA ASP A 196 -24.34 -1.04 -11.29
C ASP A 196 -23.74 -0.76 -9.91
N GLU A 197 -22.99 0.34 -9.81
CA GLU A 197 -22.38 0.78 -8.53
C GLU A 197 -23.43 1.08 -7.45
N ARG A 198 -24.64 1.50 -7.83
CA ARG A 198 -25.70 1.84 -6.87
C ARG A 198 -26.16 0.59 -6.10
N GLU A 199 -26.24 -0.52 -6.78
CA GLU A 199 -26.60 -1.80 -6.16
C GLU A 199 -25.53 -2.25 -5.17
N LEU A 200 -24.23 -2.14 -5.51
CA LEU A 200 -23.12 -2.42 -4.59
C LEU A 200 -23.16 -1.51 -3.37
N ARG A 201 -23.37 -0.21 -3.56
CA ARG A 201 -23.47 0.76 -2.47
C ARG A 201 -24.67 0.48 -1.57
N LYS A 202 -25.80 0.05 -2.15
CA LYS A 202 -26.98 -0.36 -1.39
C LYS A 202 -26.72 -1.65 -0.60
N ALA A 203 -26.03 -2.63 -1.18
CA ALA A 203 -25.66 -3.86 -0.47
C ALA A 203 -24.74 -3.60 0.72
N ALA A 204 -23.89 -2.56 0.65
CA ALA A 204 -22.98 -2.15 1.71
C ALA A 204 -23.50 -0.95 2.55
N GLU A 205 -24.80 -0.63 2.49
CA GLU A 205 -25.37 0.60 3.10
C GLU A 205 -25.19 0.68 4.62
N SER A 206 -25.21 -0.45 5.32
CA SER A 206 -25.02 -0.50 6.77
C SER A 206 -23.55 -0.46 7.20
N ALA A 207 -22.59 -0.46 6.27
CA ALA A 207 -21.19 -0.28 6.59
C ALA A 207 -20.91 1.14 7.09
N LEU A 208 -19.93 1.30 7.98
CA LEU A 208 -19.46 2.62 8.38
C LEU A 208 -18.84 3.37 7.20
N ALA A 209 -18.08 2.67 6.35
CA ALA A 209 -17.56 3.20 5.09
C ALA A 209 -17.40 2.09 4.06
N PHE A 210 -17.77 2.39 2.81
CA PHE A 210 -17.56 1.53 1.67
C PHE A 210 -16.72 2.24 0.60
N HIS A 211 -15.51 1.74 0.38
CA HIS A 211 -14.54 2.21 -0.61
C HIS A 211 -14.54 1.28 -1.82
N LEU A 212 -15.22 1.68 -2.88
CA LEU A 212 -15.19 1.00 -4.18
C LEU A 212 -14.07 1.61 -5.03
N VAL A 213 -13.13 0.78 -5.45
CA VAL A 213 -11.98 1.17 -6.30
C VAL A 213 -12.08 0.40 -7.61
N LEU A 214 -12.46 1.08 -8.68
CA LEU A 214 -12.56 0.53 -10.01
C LEU A 214 -11.23 0.71 -10.76
N ARG A 215 -10.67 -0.40 -11.26
CA ARG A 215 -9.41 -0.45 -12.00
C ARG A 215 -9.61 -1.04 -13.39
N PRO A 216 -10.04 -0.22 -14.37
CA PRO A 216 -10.17 -0.70 -15.74
C PRO A 216 -8.80 -1.08 -16.31
N ILE A 217 -8.70 -2.32 -16.78
CA ILE A 217 -7.53 -2.83 -17.49
C ILE A 217 -7.68 -2.37 -18.94
N SER A 218 -6.84 -1.45 -19.37
CA SER A 218 -6.76 -1.08 -20.78
C SER A 218 -5.99 -2.17 -21.51
N SER A 219 -6.55 -2.68 -22.60
CA SER A 219 -5.76 -3.47 -23.55
C SER A 219 -4.50 -2.67 -23.89
N PRO A 220 -3.31 -3.29 -23.91
CA PRO A 220 -2.10 -2.57 -24.27
C PRO A 220 -2.36 -1.86 -25.60
N ARG A 221 -2.26 -0.53 -25.61
CA ARG A 221 -2.27 0.19 -26.88
C ARG A 221 -1.12 -0.39 -27.69
N ILE A 222 -1.46 -1.07 -28.78
CA ILE A 222 -0.46 -1.58 -29.69
C ILE A 222 0.26 -0.34 -30.22
N ARG A 223 1.44 -0.07 -29.67
CA ARG A 223 2.34 0.93 -30.25
C ARG A 223 2.74 0.35 -31.59
N LEU A 224 2.39 1.04 -32.67
CA LEU A 224 2.98 0.78 -33.97
C LEU A 224 4.49 0.73 -33.75
N SER A 225 5.16 -0.34 -34.22
CA SER A 225 6.59 -0.55 -34.00
C SER A 225 7.36 0.72 -34.33
N GLU A 226 8.33 1.09 -33.52
CA GLU A 226 9.13 2.32 -33.62
C GLU A 226 9.90 2.41 -34.95
N ASP A 227 9.92 1.34 -35.76
CA ASP A 227 10.66 1.24 -37.03
C ASP A 227 10.03 1.93 -38.25
N ALA A 228 8.84 2.51 -38.13
CA ALA A 228 8.27 3.33 -39.18
C ALA A 228 7.87 4.69 -38.61
N ALA A 229 8.51 5.75 -39.07
CA ALA A 229 8.06 7.10 -38.72
C ALA A 229 6.57 7.23 -39.11
N VAL A 230 5.69 7.29 -38.12
CA VAL A 230 4.24 7.39 -38.30
C VAL A 230 3.86 8.55 -39.22
N SER A 231 4.71 9.57 -39.30
CA SER A 231 4.60 10.72 -40.19
C SER A 231 4.76 10.42 -41.67
N SER A 232 5.24 9.23 -42.07
CA SER A 232 5.45 8.85 -43.46
C SER A 232 4.39 7.90 -44.02
N LEU A 233 3.44 7.44 -43.18
CA LEU A 233 2.38 6.52 -43.60
C LEU A 233 1.12 7.30 -44.03
N SER A 234 0.49 6.83 -45.12
CA SER A 234 -0.81 7.34 -45.54
C SER A 234 -1.91 6.95 -44.52
N HIS A 235 -3.01 7.69 -44.51
CA HIS A 235 -4.16 7.41 -43.65
C HIS A 235 -4.72 5.99 -43.87
N LEU A 236 -4.65 5.47 -45.07
CA LEU A 236 -5.08 4.10 -45.41
C LEU A 236 -4.12 3.06 -44.84
N GLU A 237 -2.81 3.26 -44.94
CA GLU A 237 -1.83 2.34 -44.32
C GLU A 237 -1.92 2.33 -42.77
N LEU A 238 -2.20 3.47 -42.17
CA LEU A 238 -2.45 3.55 -40.74
C LEU A 238 -3.70 2.77 -40.34
N LEU A 239 -4.79 2.88 -41.11
CA LEU A 239 -6.02 2.15 -40.87
C LEU A 239 -5.83 0.63 -41.05
N GLU A 240 -5.11 0.21 -42.13
CA GLU A 240 -4.80 -1.20 -42.36
C GLU A 240 -4.02 -1.82 -41.19
N ARG A 241 -2.95 -1.18 -40.74
CA ARG A 241 -2.16 -1.60 -39.58
C ARG A 241 -2.98 -1.61 -38.30
N TYR A 242 -3.85 -0.64 -38.12
CA TYR A 242 -4.78 -0.62 -36.97
C TYR A 242 -5.71 -1.82 -36.97
N CYS A 243 -6.30 -2.15 -38.13
CA CYS A 243 -7.19 -3.31 -38.27
C CYS A 243 -6.46 -4.64 -38.08
N GLU A 244 -5.24 -4.78 -38.63
CA GLU A 244 -4.40 -5.95 -38.43
C GLU A 244 -4.03 -6.15 -36.96
N SER A 245 -3.63 -5.07 -36.28
CA SER A 245 -3.21 -5.13 -34.89
C SER A 245 -4.36 -5.43 -33.94
N ASN A 246 -5.58 -5.02 -34.27
CA ASN A 246 -6.79 -5.31 -33.49
C ASN A 246 -7.48 -6.62 -33.93
N LYS A 247 -6.84 -7.44 -34.76
CA LYS A 247 -7.36 -8.73 -35.23
C LYS A 247 -8.77 -8.64 -35.84
N TYR A 248 -9.06 -7.57 -36.57
CA TYR A 248 -10.32 -7.45 -37.31
C TYR A 248 -10.50 -8.61 -38.27
N ASP A 249 -11.76 -8.97 -38.57
CA ASP A 249 -12.07 -10.05 -39.50
C ASP A 249 -11.44 -9.78 -40.87
N LYS A 250 -10.56 -10.67 -41.29
CA LYS A 250 -9.83 -10.56 -42.56
C LYS A 250 -10.73 -10.51 -43.76
N ASN A 251 -11.97 -11.08 -43.66
CA ASN A 251 -12.94 -11.06 -44.72
C ASN A 251 -13.67 -9.71 -44.86
N ALA A 252 -13.81 -8.95 -43.76
CA ALA A 252 -14.44 -7.63 -43.74
C ALA A 252 -13.45 -6.49 -44.06
N LEU A 253 -12.12 -6.73 -43.88
CA LEU A 253 -11.09 -5.73 -44.05
C LEU A 253 -11.07 -5.06 -45.45
N PRO A 254 -11.19 -5.77 -46.57
CA PRO A 254 -11.18 -5.13 -47.91
C PRO A 254 -12.35 -4.17 -48.12
N GLY A 255 -13.54 -4.50 -47.58
CA GLY A 255 -14.71 -3.64 -47.66
C GLY A 255 -14.54 -2.36 -46.84
N LEU A 256 -13.97 -2.49 -45.64
CA LEU A 256 -13.70 -1.37 -44.76
C LEU A 256 -12.65 -0.41 -45.33
N LEU A 257 -11.57 -0.92 -45.90
CA LEU A 257 -10.52 -0.12 -46.54
C LEU A 257 -11.04 0.60 -47.81
N ASN A 258 -11.93 -0.02 -48.56
CA ASN A 258 -12.54 0.60 -49.73
C ASN A 258 -13.47 1.76 -49.34
N LEU A 259 -14.26 1.58 -48.29
CA LEU A 259 -15.11 2.65 -47.76
C LEU A 259 -14.26 3.82 -47.21
N ALA A 260 -13.21 3.50 -46.45
CA ALA A 260 -12.30 4.51 -45.92
C ALA A 260 -11.62 5.31 -47.04
N LYS A 261 -11.21 4.64 -48.15
CA LYS A 261 -10.63 5.30 -49.31
C LYS A 261 -11.60 6.27 -49.99
N GLN A 262 -12.88 5.91 -50.07
CA GLN A 262 -13.90 6.83 -50.61
C GLN A 262 -14.05 8.06 -49.69
N ILE A 263 -14.15 7.85 -48.37
CA ILE A 263 -14.31 8.96 -47.41
C ILE A 263 -13.07 9.90 -47.44
N PHE A 264 -11.85 9.36 -47.49
CA PHE A 264 -10.65 10.21 -47.54
C PHE A 264 -10.56 11.01 -48.86
N ASN A 265 -10.94 10.39 -50.00
CA ASN A 265 -11.00 11.10 -51.29
C ASN A 265 -12.07 12.22 -51.28
N ASP A 266 -13.25 11.97 -50.67
CA ASP A 266 -14.31 12.99 -50.59
C ASP A 266 -13.88 14.16 -49.70
N VAL A 267 -13.16 13.90 -48.60
CA VAL A 267 -12.60 14.96 -47.73
C VAL A 267 -11.51 15.76 -48.44
N ASP A 268 -10.60 15.11 -49.15
CA ASP A 268 -9.53 15.77 -49.89
C ASP A 268 -10.08 16.64 -51.07
N MET A 269 -11.14 16.18 -51.74
CA MET A 269 -11.83 16.98 -52.76
C MET A 269 -12.65 18.16 -52.15
N GLY A 270 -13.26 17.98 -51.01
CA GLY A 270 -13.98 19.03 -50.29
C GLY A 270 -13.10 20.15 -49.73
N ILE A 271 -11.82 19.87 -49.46
CA ILE A 271 -10.85 20.88 -49.04
C ILE A 271 -10.33 21.71 -50.25
N SER A 272 -10.32 21.13 -51.46
CA SER A 272 -9.88 21.86 -52.68
C SER A 272 -10.93 22.86 -53.18
N GLU A 273 -12.22 22.69 -52.89
CA GLU A 273 -13.26 23.66 -53.27
C GLU A 273 -13.42 24.82 -52.27
N GLY A 274 -12.84 24.75 -51.08
CA GLY A 274 -12.92 25.79 -50.02
C GLY A 274 -11.78 26.80 -50.01
N SER A 275 -10.78 26.72 -50.91
CA SER A 275 -9.60 27.61 -50.94
C SER A 275 -9.60 28.64 -52.07
N GLU A 276 -10.73 28.81 -52.83
CA GLU A 276 -10.91 29.84 -53.85
C GLU A 276 -12.16 30.70 -53.51
N THR A 277 -12.17 31.38 -52.38
CA THR A 277 -13.02 32.56 -52.16
C THR A 277 -12.35 33.50 -51.17
#